data_f7e4c6925fc1d047482fbd3c8cb24563
#
_entry.id   f7e4c6925fc1d047482fbd3c8cb24563
#
_cell.length_a   1.000
_cell.length_b   1.000
_cell.length_c   1.000
_cell.angle_alpha   90.00
_cell.angle_beta   90.00
_cell.angle_gamma   90.00
#
_symmetry.space_group_name_H-M   'P 1'
#
loop_
_entity.id
_entity.type
_entity.pdbx_description
1 polymer ?
#
loop_
_entity_poly.entity_id
_entity_poly.type
_entity_poly.pdbx_seq_one_letter_code
_entity_poly.pdbx_strand_id
1 'polypeptide(L)'
;MRRINIILYFILISVGILAQNSKKIKGAGNNINAYIGTWVYQSNDTIFKIVFQKGKKISPYGETHGLYGGYYLSVKGEVLEDYMGPLPTCWNLEISTTHPDNMYIWAPNSDSYDKSTVPALGMSFYDKRKKHFNGEGISGGYIKLLSPKKLLWHLDEKKGIWWEVEGREDTDITKVLPIGFSVPEYAILTKEE
;
A
#
# COMPACT_ATOMS: atom_id res chain seq x y z
N MET A 1 -26.27 37.92 42.23
CA MET A 1 -26.55 37.47 40.85
C MET A 1 -25.39 37.72 39.83
N ARG A 2 -24.13 37.81 40.23
CA ARG A 2 -22.97 38.01 39.32
C ARG A 2 -22.07 36.79 39.11
N ARG A 3 -22.33 35.67 39.83
CA ARG A 3 -21.47 34.46 39.76
C ARG A 3 -21.94 33.40 38.75
N ILE A 4 -23.16 33.46 38.27
CA ILE A 4 -23.72 32.47 37.32
C ILE A 4 -23.24 32.73 35.88
N ASN A 5 -22.94 33.97 35.52
CA ASN A 5 -22.54 34.30 34.15
C ASN A 5 -21.10 33.87 33.79
N ILE A 6 -20.24 33.65 34.77
CA ILE A 6 -18.84 33.23 34.53
C ILE A 6 -18.76 31.73 34.21
N ILE A 7 -19.61 30.91 34.84
CA ILE A 7 -19.63 29.47 34.60
C ILE A 7 -20.17 29.13 33.20
N LEU A 8 -21.14 29.90 32.71
CA LEU A 8 -21.68 29.71 31.36
C LEU A 8 -20.68 30.05 30.26
N TYR A 9 -19.78 31.03 30.51
CA TYR A 9 -18.74 31.41 29.56
C TYR A 9 -17.62 30.34 29.44
N PHE A 10 -17.28 29.63 30.54
CA PHE A 10 -16.32 28.55 30.51
C PHE A 10 -16.85 27.30 29.82
N ILE A 11 -18.14 27.01 29.87
CA ILE A 11 -18.75 25.86 29.18
C ILE A 11 -18.80 26.11 27.66
N LEU A 12 -18.98 27.34 27.20
CA LEU A 12 -18.97 27.69 25.77
C LEU A 12 -17.58 27.64 25.15
N ILE A 13 -16.52 27.86 25.92
CA ILE A 13 -15.13 27.76 25.44
C ILE A 13 -14.67 26.31 25.32
N SER A 14 -15.17 25.42 26.18
CA SER A 14 -14.79 24.00 26.16
C SER A 14 -15.42 23.20 25.02
N VAL A 15 -16.52 23.64 24.43
CA VAL A 15 -17.17 22.98 23.29
C VAL A 15 -16.50 23.38 21.95
N GLY A 16 -15.79 24.51 21.90
CA GLY A 16 -15.10 24.98 20.70
C GLY A 16 -13.77 24.27 20.39
N ILE A 17 -13.21 23.50 21.32
CA ILE A 17 -11.88 22.87 21.16
C ILE A 17 -11.98 21.45 20.60
N LEU A 18 -13.14 20.85 20.55
CA LEU A 18 -13.35 19.48 20.03
C LEU A 18 -13.60 19.39 18.52
N ALA A 19 -13.71 20.52 17.83
CA ALA A 19 -13.63 20.55 16.38
C ALA A 19 -12.17 20.56 15.92
N GLN A 20 -11.39 19.55 16.30
CA GLN A 20 -10.11 19.31 15.65
C GLN A 20 -10.39 18.95 14.19
N ASN A 21 -10.12 19.92 13.32
CA ASN A 21 -9.99 19.71 11.89
C ASN A 21 -9.16 18.43 11.65
N SER A 22 -9.82 17.39 11.16
CA SER A 22 -9.11 16.28 10.54
C SER A 22 -8.29 16.89 9.42
N LYS A 23 -7.01 17.09 9.69
CA LYS A 23 -6.06 17.62 8.72
C LYS A 23 -6.04 16.60 7.59
N LYS A 24 -6.77 16.90 6.52
CA LYS A 24 -6.72 16.14 5.28
C LYS A 24 -5.25 16.13 4.88
N ILE A 25 -4.56 15.03 5.07
CA ILE A 25 -3.19 14.86 4.59
C ILE A 25 -3.32 14.91 3.08
N LYS A 26 -3.15 16.10 2.51
CA LYS A 26 -3.00 16.27 1.08
C LYS A 26 -1.64 15.69 0.74
N GLY A 27 -1.60 14.41 0.38
CA GLY A 27 -0.47 13.88 -0.34
C GLY A 27 -0.26 14.74 -1.58
N ALA A 28 0.96 15.20 -1.82
CA ALA A 28 1.28 15.96 -3.00
C ALA A 28 0.89 15.11 -4.21
N GLY A 29 0.10 15.69 -5.09
CA GLY A 29 -0.69 15.01 -6.07
C GLY A 29 0.07 14.29 -7.17
N ASN A 30 0.66 13.15 -6.84
CA ASN A 30 1.08 12.19 -7.84
C ASN A 30 -0.15 11.77 -8.63
N ASN A 31 -0.07 11.83 -9.93
CA ASN A 31 -1.16 11.39 -10.79
C ASN A 31 -1.28 9.87 -10.78
N ILE A 32 -1.80 9.30 -9.70
CA ILE A 32 -2.00 7.85 -9.57
C ILE A 32 -2.92 7.27 -10.66
N ASN A 33 -3.69 8.13 -11.38
CA ASN A 33 -4.50 7.69 -12.49
C ASN A 33 -3.68 7.03 -13.61
N ALA A 34 -2.45 7.46 -13.79
CA ALA A 34 -1.59 6.92 -14.83
C ALA A 34 -1.22 5.44 -14.60
N TYR A 35 -1.29 4.98 -13.35
CA TYR A 35 -1.00 3.60 -12.97
C TYR A 35 -2.20 2.66 -13.15
N ILE A 36 -3.43 3.20 -13.24
CA ILE A 36 -4.66 2.40 -13.33
C ILE A 36 -4.69 1.57 -14.60
N GLY A 37 -5.19 0.33 -14.48
CA GLY A 37 -5.34 -0.62 -15.56
C GLY A 37 -4.44 -1.84 -15.40
N THR A 38 -4.35 -2.65 -16.43
CA THR A 38 -3.60 -3.90 -16.46
C THR A 38 -2.22 -3.68 -17.07
N TRP A 39 -1.22 -4.28 -16.44
CA TRP A 39 0.18 -4.24 -16.85
C TRP A 39 0.70 -5.65 -17.00
N VAL A 40 1.43 -5.94 -18.08
CA VAL A 40 1.87 -7.28 -18.45
C VAL A 40 3.38 -7.31 -18.63
N TYR A 41 4.01 -8.26 -17.97
CA TYR A 41 5.36 -8.73 -18.25
C TYR A 41 5.29 -10.13 -18.84
N GLN A 42 6.02 -10.35 -19.91
CA GLN A 42 6.17 -11.66 -20.53
C GLN A 42 7.64 -11.91 -20.86
N SER A 43 8.16 -13.02 -20.40
CA SER A 43 9.53 -13.46 -20.71
C SER A 43 9.56 -14.97 -20.79
N ASN A 44 10.02 -15.49 -21.91
CA ASN A 44 10.02 -16.93 -22.19
C ASN A 44 8.66 -17.57 -21.88
N ASP A 45 8.64 -18.47 -20.91
CA ASP A 45 7.45 -19.23 -20.50
C ASP A 45 6.66 -18.55 -19.37
N THR A 46 7.09 -17.37 -18.90
CA THR A 46 6.47 -16.69 -17.77
C THR A 46 5.62 -15.51 -18.24
N ILE A 47 4.36 -15.49 -17.79
CA ILE A 47 3.47 -14.32 -17.90
C ILE A 47 3.16 -13.85 -16.49
N PHE A 48 3.50 -12.58 -16.21
CA PHE A 48 3.16 -11.92 -14.95
C PHE A 48 2.33 -10.68 -15.26
N LYS A 49 1.14 -10.58 -14.67
CA LYS A 49 0.25 -9.43 -14.84
C LYS A 49 -0.04 -8.79 -13.50
N ILE A 50 -0.29 -7.50 -13.53
CA ILE A 50 -0.75 -6.71 -12.39
C ILE A 50 -1.91 -5.85 -12.85
N VAL A 51 -2.96 -5.76 -12.05
CA VAL A 51 -4.04 -4.79 -12.25
C VAL A 51 -4.05 -3.80 -11.10
N PHE A 52 -4.24 -2.52 -11.41
CA PHE A 52 -4.39 -1.47 -10.41
C PHE A 52 -5.73 -0.75 -10.56
N GLN A 53 -6.35 -0.49 -9.43
CA GLN A 53 -7.50 0.40 -9.31
C GLN A 53 -7.34 1.37 -8.13
N LYS A 54 -8.08 2.48 -8.18
CA LYS A 54 -8.09 3.43 -7.07
C LYS A 54 -8.84 2.87 -5.86
N GLY A 55 -8.36 3.28 -4.70
CA GLY A 55 -9.05 3.06 -3.46
C GLY A 55 -8.51 3.93 -2.34
N LYS A 56 -8.98 3.67 -1.13
CA LYS A 56 -8.60 4.42 0.06
C LYS A 56 -8.43 3.54 1.28
N LYS A 57 -7.58 3.99 2.19
CA LYS A 57 -7.44 3.46 3.54
C LYS A 57 -7.91 4.52 4.52
N ILE A 58 -8.82 4.15 5.43
CA ILE A 58 -9.32 5.00 6.49
C ILE A 58 -8.65 4.55 7.78
N SER A 59 -8.12 5.50 8.55
CA SER A 59 -7.51 5.27 9.86
C SER A 59 -7.94 6.35 10.84
N PRO A 60 -7.74 6.20 12.15
CA PRO A 60 -8.00 7.25 13.14
C PRO A 60 -7.25 8.56 12.86
N TYR A 61 -6.19 8.51 12.06
CA TYR A 61 -5.38 9.68 11.69
C TYR A 61 -5.82 10.34 10.38
N GLY A 62 -6.81 9.78 9.68
CA GLY A 62 -7.35 10.31 8.44
C GLY A 62 -7.44 9.30 7.30
N GLU A 63 -7.75 9.81 6.13
CA GLU A 63 -7.95 9.03 4.90
C GLU A 63 -6.72 9.14 3.99
N THR A 64 -6.20 8.00 3.55
CA THR A 64 -5.10 7.90 2.58
C THR A 64 -5.64 7.31 1.28
N HIS A 65 -5.51 8.04 0.18
CA HIS A 65 -5.80 7.54 -1.15
C HIS A 65 -4.62 6.74 -1.69
N GLY A 66 -4.89 5.75 -2.55
CA GLY A 66 -3.85 4.92 -3.14
C GLY A 66 -4.39 4.00 -4.22
N LEU A 67 -3.58 3.01 -4.54
CA LEU A 67 -3.91 1.95 -5.48
C LEU A 67 -4.04 0.62 -4.74
N TYR A 68 -5.12 -0.09 -4.98
CA TYR A 68 -5.21 -1.51 -4.74
C TYR A 68 -4.81 -2.26 -5.99
N GLY A 69 -4.08 -3.35 -5.82
CA GLY A 69 -3.65 -4.17 -6.94
C GLY A 69 -3.90 -5.66 -6.72
N GLY A 70 -4.13 -6.33 -7.83
CA GLY A 70 -4.12 -7.77 -7.95
C GLY A 70 -3.02 -8.22 -8.88
N TYR A 71 -2.73 -9.51 -8.90
CA TYR A 71 -1.72 -10.07 -9.78
C TYR A 71 -2.11 -11.45 -10.32
N TYR A 72 -1.46 -11.81 -11.43
CA TYR A 72 -1.58 -13.09 -12.10
C TYR A 72 -0.18 -13.60 -12.45
N LEU A 73 0.03 -14.89 -12.29
CA LEU A 73 1.26 -15.57 -12.69
C LEU A 73 0.94 -16.87 -13.42
N SER A 74 1.50 -17.05 -14.60
CA SER A 74 1.57 -18.34 -15.26
C SER A 74 3.00 -18.65 -15.70
N VAL A 75 3.35 -19.93 -15.65
CA VAL A 75 4.65 -20.45 -16.07
C VAL A 75 4.42 -21.68 -16.97
N LYS A 76 5.01 -21.68 -18.15
CA LYS A 76 4.86 -22.76 -19.15
C LYS A 76 3.39 -23.05 -19.51
N GLY A 77 2.55 -22.01 -19.51
CA GLY A 77 1.12 -22.14 -19.80
C GLY A 77 0.26 -22.63 -18.61
N GLU A 78 0.86 -23.01 -17.50
CA GLU A 78 0.15 -23.34 -16.27
C GLU A 78 -0.11 -22.08 -15.44
N VAL A 79 -1.36 -21.85 -15.05
CA VAL A 79 -1.75 -20.76 -14.15
C VAL A 79 -1.40 -21.16 -12.72
N LEU A 80 -0.47 -20.45 -12.12
CA LEU A 80 -0.04 -20.69 -10.75
C LEU A 80 -0.81 -19.81 -9.75
N GLU A 81 -1.15 -18.60 -10.14
CA GLU A 81 -1.83 -17.60 -9.31
C GLU A 81 -2.71 -16.70 -10.17
N ASP A 82 -3.95 -16.45 -9.73
CA ASP A 82 -4.87 -15.52 -10.36
C ASP A 82 -5.67 -14.77 -9.31
N TYR A 83 -5.24 -13.54 -9.07
CA TYR A 83 -5.83 -12.61 -8.13
C TYR A 83 -6.13 -11.26 -8.81
N MET A 84 -6.57 -11.30 -10.06
CA MET A 84 -6.82 -10.08 -10.86
C MET A 84 -8.11 -9.33 -10.46
N GLY A 85 -8.94 -9.93 -9.63
CA GLY A 85 -10.16 -9.26 -9.13
C GLY A 85 -11.21 -10.22 -8.57
N PRO A 86 -12.24 -9.68 -7.90
CA PRO A 86 -12.49 -8.27 -7.59
C PRO A 86 -11.54 -7.73 -6.50
N LEU A 87 -11.13 -6.46 -6.62
CA LEU A 87 -10.26 -5.79 -5.65
C LEU A 87 -11.07 -4.93 -4.68
N PRO A 88 -10.55 -4.63 -3.46
CA PRO A 88 -11.21 -3.74 -2.53
C PRO A 88 -11.11 -2.29 -3.01
N THR A 89 -12.07 -1.47 -2.65
CA THR A 89 -12.04 -0.02 -2.89
C THR A 89 -11.75 0.78 -1.63
N CYS A 90 -11.91 0.13 -0.46
CA CYS A 90 -11.72 0.76 0.83
C CYS A 90 -11.22 -0.27 1.85
N TRP A 91 -10.24 0.13 2.64
CA TRP A 91 -9.85 -0.56 3.87
C TRP A 91 -10.05 0.39 5.04
N ASN A 92 -11.02 0.08 5.91
CA ASN A 92 -11.33 0.88 7.09
C ASN A 92 -10.78 0.24 8.35
N LEU A 93 -9.69 0.80 8.88
CA LEU A 93 -9.03 0.33 10.11
C LEU A 93 -9.88 0.52 11.38
N GLU A 94 -10.89 1.39 11.34
CA GLU A 94 -11.82 1.56 12.47
C GLU A 94 -12.79 0.38 12.56
N ILE A 95 -12.99 -0.36 11.43
CA ILE A 95 -13.85 -1.54 11.37
C ILE A 95 -13.01 -2.82 11.50
N SER A 96 -11.87 -2.89 10.82
CA SER A 96 -10.99 -4.06 10.82
C SER A 96 -9.53 -3.64 10.72
N THR A 97 -8.71 -4.08 11.66
CA THR A 97 -7.26 -3.89 11.61
C THR A 97 -6.58 -4.83 10.61
N THR A 98 -7.24 -5.95 10.28
CA THR A 98 -6.77 -6.90 9.27
C THR A 98 -7.03 -6.32 7.87
N HIS A 99 -6.05 -6.47 6.99
CA HIS A 99 -6.25 -6.08 5.59
C HIS A 99 -7.33 -6.94 4.91
N PRO A 100 -8.04 -6.42 3.89
CA PRO A 100 -9.02 -7.20 3.14
C PRO A 100 -8.38 -8.43 2.49
N ASP A 101 -9.07 -9.58 2.51
CA ASP A 101 -8.55 -10.85 1.96
C ASP A 101 -8.23 -10.79 0.47
N ASN A 102 -8.93 -9.92 -0.27
CA ASN A 102 -8.73 -9.68 -1.70
C ASN A 102 -7.81 -8.48 -2.00
N MET A 103 -7.03 -8.02 -1.02
CA MET A 103 -5.98 -7.03 -1.20
C MET A 103 -4.63 -7.75 -1.31
N TYR A 104 -3.98 -7.59 -2.45
CA TYR A 104 -2.68 -8.22 -2.72
C TYR A 104 -1.56 -7.21 -2.87
N ILE A 105 -1.91 -5.99 -3.29
CA ILE A 105 -0.99 -4.86 -3.40
C ILE A 105 -1.69 -3.64 -2.84
N TRP A 106 -0.99 -2.88 -2.00
CA TRP A 106 -1.40 -1.55 -1.57
C TRP A 106 -0.27 -0.54 -1.84
N ALA A 107 -0.53 0.44 -2.70
CA ALA A 107 0.41 1.51 -2.98
C ALA A 107 -0.24 2.86 -2.59
N PRO A 108 0.09 3.41 -1.41
CA PRO A 108 -0.43 4.70 -0.98
C PRO A 108 0.10 5.83 -1.87
N ASN A 109 -0.75 6.81 -2.12
CA ASN A 109 -0.35 8.06 -2.76
C ASN A 109 0.32 8.98 -1.73
N SER A 110 1.45 8.54 -1.20
CA SER A 110 2.28 9.33 -0.30
C SER A 110 3.45 9.93 -1.07
N ASP A 111 3.87 11.13 -0.66
CA ASP A 111 5.06 11.78 -1.21
C ASP A 111 6.27 10.89 -1.01
N SER A 112 6.70 10.36 -2.05
CA SER A 112 7.44 9.18 -2.23
C SER A 112 8.93 9.35 -1.99
N TYR A 113 9.55 8.23 -1.91
CA TYR A 113 10.94 7.87 -1.92
C TYR A 113 11.87 8.58 -2.93
N ASP A 114 11.32 9.24 -3.94
CA ASP A 114 12.11 9.84 -5.00
C ASP A 114 11.54 11.20 -5.39
N LYS A 115 12.31 12.28 -5.15
CA LYS A 115 12.01 13.64 -5.60
C LYS A 115 12.17 13.83 -7.13
N SER A 116 12.23 12.73 -7.89
CA SER A 116 12.28 12.79 -9.35
C SER A 116 10.95 13.29 -9.92
N THR A 117 10.97 13.77 -11.15
CA THR A 117 9.79 14.28 -11.86
C THR A 117 8.68 13.23 -12.09
N VAL A 118 9.00 11.95 -11.94
CA VAL A 118 8.04 10.84 -11.90
C VAL A 118 8.32 10.01 -10.64
N PRO A 119 7.65 10.33 -9.54
CA PRO A 119 7.90 9.65 -8.28
C PRO A 119 7.54 8.17 -8.36
N ALA A 120 8.38 7.34 -7.73
CA ALA A 120 8.03 5.96 -7.47
C ALA A 120 6.98 5.90 -6.36
N LEU A 121 6.01 5.00 -6.46
CA LEU A 121 5.09 4.68 -5.37
C LEU A 121 5.63 3.48 -4.61
N GLY A 122 5.93 3.67 -3.33
CA GLY A 122 6.20 2.55 -2.42
C GLY A 122 4.94 1.71 -2.28
N MET A 123 5.12 0.40 -2.09
CA MET A 123 3.98 -0.50 -1.97
C MET A 123 4.21 -1.60 -0.93
N SER A 124 3.11 -2.08 -0.37
CA SER A 124 3.04 -3.37 0.33
C SER A 124 2.60 -4.44 -0.65
N PHE A 125 3.26 -5.58 -0.63
CA PHE A 125 2.94 -6.76 -1.44
C PHE A 125 2.64 -7.96 -0.56
N TYR A 126 1.54 -8.65 -0.86
CA TYR A 126 1.02 -9.80 -0.13
C TYR A 126 1.13 -11.03 -1.00
N ASP A 127 2.30 -11.67 -1.00
CA ASP A 127 2.55 -12.91 -1.71
C ASP A 127 1.77 -14.06 -1.07
N LYS A 128 0.73 -14.53 -1.73
CA LYS A 128 -0.17 -15.56 -1.18
C LYS A 128 0.50 -16.91 -1.04
N ARG A 129 1.50 -17.23 -1.86
CA ARG A 129 2.24 -18.51 -1.80
C ARG A 129 3.32 -18.48 -0.75
N LYS A 130 4.06 -17.37 -0.66
CA LYS A 130 5.19 -17.24 0.29
C LYS A 130 4.73 -16.85 1.69
N LYS A 131 3.60 -16.16 1.82
CA LYS A 131 3.00 -15.78 3.09
C LYS A 131 3.96 -15.05 4.03
N HIS A 132 4.75 -14.12 3.51
CA HIS A 132 5.66 -13.30 4.31
C HIS A 132 4.96 -12.80 5.57
N PHE A 133 5.64 -12.91 6.73
CA PHE A 133 5.11 -12.48 8.02
C PHE A 133 3.71 -13.02 8.33
N ASN A 134 3.51 -14.33 8.13
CA ASN A 134 2.20 -14.98 8.33
C ASN A 134 1.07 -14.39 7.48
N GLY A 135 1.38 -13.80 6.34
CA GLY A 135 0.42 -13.21 5.42
C GLY A 135 0.26 -11.70 5.58
N GLU A 136 1.00 -11.06 6.48
CA GLU A 136 0.99 -9.59 6.62
C GLU A 136 1.67 -8.85 5.46
N GLY A 137 2.39 -9.60 4.60
CA GLY A 137 3.06 -9.06 3.42
C GLY A 137 4.36 -8.32 3.74
N ILE A 138 4.94 -7.70 2.72
CA ILE A 138 6.15 -6.89 2.83
C ILE A 138 5.91 -5.47 2.31
N SER A 139 6.61 -4.51 2.88
CA SER A 139 6.57 -3.09 2.46
C SER A 139 7.83 -2.66 1.70
N GLY A 140 8.60 -3.62 1.16
CA GLY A 140 9.88 -3.37 0.50
C GLY A 140 9.79 -3.13 -1.02
N GLY A 141 8.59 -3.05 -1.58
CA GLY A 141 8.41 -2.88 -3.01
C GLY A 141 8.14 -1.44 -3.44
N TYR A 142 8.32 -1.18 -4.74
CA TYR A 142 7.87 0.05 -5.37
C TYR A 142 7.51 -0.17 -6.84
N ILE A 143 6.67 0.71 -7.34
CA ILE A 143 6.34 0.83 -8.76
C ILE A 143 6.71 2.22 -9.27
N LYS A 144 7.17 2.31 -10.52
CA LYS A 144 7.53 3.58 -11.16
C LYS A 144 7.14 3.58 -12.63
N LEU A 145 6.42 4.60 -13.08
CA LEU A 145 6.19 4.80 -14.51
C LEU A 145 7.49 5.22 -15.20
N LEU A 146 7.93 4.43 -16.17
CA LEU A 146 9.04 4.76 -17.04
C LEU A 146 8.55 5.54 -18.27
N SER A 147 7.29 5.30 -18.68
CA SER A 147 6.55 6.01 -19.71
C SER A 147 5.05 5.74 -19.53
N PRO A 148 4.14 6.41 -20.29
CA PRO A 148 2.70 6.13 -20.20
C PRO A 148 2.31 4.67 -20.42
N LYS A 149 3.16 3.88 -21.12
CA LYS A 149 2.94 2.48 -21.45
C LYS A 149 3.96 1.52 -20.81
N LYS A 150 4.87 1.99 -19.95
CA LYS A 150 5.89 1.17 -19.30
C LYS A 150 5.92 1.43 -17.80
N LEU A 151 5.83 0.34 -17.03
CA LEU A 151 5.86 0.33 -15.57
C LEU A 151 7.03 -0.50 -15.09
N LEU A 152 7.87 0.07 -14.24
CA LEU A 152 8.85 -0.68 -13.47
C LEU A 152 8.16 -1.24 -12.24
N TRP A 153 8.30 -2.54 -12.03
CA TRP A 153 7.96 -3.29 -10.82
C TRP A 153 9.25 -3.73 -10.15
N HIS A 154 9.38 -3.48 -8.87
CA HIS A 154 10.52 -3.89 -8.08
C HIS A 154 10.09 -4.31 -6.68
N LEU A 155 10.50 -5.50 -6.25
CA LEU A 155 10.37 -5.99 -4.89
C LEU A 155 11.76 -6.08 -4.25
N ASP A 156 11.85 -5.74 -2.97
CA ASP A 156 13.06 -5.90 -2.18
C ASP A 156 12.69 -6.50 -0.83
N GLU A 157 12.84 -7.82 -0.73
CA GLU A 157 12.50 -8.56 0.48
C GLU A 157 13.29 -8.07 1.68
N LYS A 158 14.55 -7.71 1.49
CA LYS A 158 15.44 -7.25 2.56
C LYS A 158 14.94 -5.95 3.20
N LYS A 159 14.32 -5.06 2.43
CA LYS A 159 13.74 -3.81 2.96
C LYS A 159 12.46 -4.05 3.76
N GLY A 160 11.73 -5.16 3.49
CA GLY A 160 10.51 -5.51 4.21
C GLY A 160 10.75 -6.22 5.54
N ILE A 161 11.95 -6.74 5.76
CA ILE A 161 12.29 -7.57 6.92
C ILE A 161 12.78 -6.76 8.13
N TRP A 162 13.23 -5.52 7.92
CA TRP A 162 13.91 -4.75 8.96
C TRP A 162 12.95 -3.84 9.72
N TRP A 163 12.35 -4.34 10.79
CA TRP A 163 11.94 -3.58 11.94
C TRP A 163 12.87 -3.93 13.10
N GLU A 164 14.10 -3.42 13.09
CA GLU A 164 14.82 -3.21 14.33
C GLU A 164 14.07 -2.13 15.10
N VAL A 165 13.27 -2.55 16.06
CA VAL A 165 12.75 -1.62 17.07
C VAL A 165 13.92 -1.36 18.01
N GLU A 166 14.67 -0.27 17.78
CA GLU A 166 15.65 0.24 18.74
C GLU A 166 14.99 0.31 20.13
N GLY A 167 15.55 -0.43 21.10
CA GLY A 167 15.16 -0.36 22.50
C GLY A 167 14.24 -1.47 23.04
N ARG A 168 14.01 -2.57 22.31
CA ARG A 168 13.43 -3.79 22.88
C ARG A 168 14.51 -4.85 23.09
N GLU A 169 15.08 -4.88 24.30
CA GLU A 169 16.08 -5.90 24.69
C GLU A 169 15.54 -7.32 24.87
N ASP A 170 14.20 -7.54 24.75
CA ASP A 170 13.54 -8.81 25.12
C ASP A 170 12.83 -9.55 23.98
N THR A 171 13.02 -9.15 22.75
CA THR A 171 12.48 -9.96 21.67
C THR A 171 13.62 -10.75 21.05
N ASP A 172 13.59 -12.06 21.24
CA ASP A 172 14.24 -13.07 20.43
C ASP A 172 13.72 -12.87 18.99
N ILE A 173 14.26 -11.85 18.32
CA ILE A 173 13.97 -11.57 16.91
C ILE A 173 14.67 -12.70 16.18
N THR A 174 13.96 -13.81 16.03
CA THR A 174 14.35 -14.86 15.10
C THR A 174 14.59 -14.15 13.78
N LYS A 175 15.84 -14.06 13.37
CA LYS A 175 16.26 -13.43 12.13
C LYS A 175 15.47 -14.09 11.00
N VAL A 176 14.41 -13.45 10.55
CA VAL A 176 13.58 -13.99 9.49
C VAL A 176 14.43 -14.01 8.24
N LEU A 177 14.82 -15.20 7.80
CA LEU A 177 15.60 -15.37 6.58
C LEU A 177 14.73 -15.02 5.38
N PRO A 178 15.30 -14.40 4.35
CA PRO A 178 14.63 -14.21 3.07
C PRO A 178 14.11 -15.53 2.52
N ILE A 179 12.85 -15.56 2.12
CA ILE A 179 12.19 -16.74 1.51
C ILE A 179 11.94 -16.55 0.02
N GLY A 180 12.29 -15.38 -0.53
CA GLY A 180 12.06 -14.99 -1.92
C GLY A 180 10.57 -14.75 -2.22
N PHE A 181 10.25 -14.46 -3.47
CA PHE A 181 8.90 -14.21 -3.95
C PHE A 181 8.42 -15.34 -4.87
N SER A 182 7.10 -15.51 -4.98
CA SER A 182 6.50 -16.39 -6.00
C SER A 182 6.47 -15.72 -7.37
N VAL A 183 6.55 -14.40 -7.42
CA VAL A 183 6.51 -13.55 -8.62
C VAL A 183 7.89 -12.95 -8.93
N PRO A 184 8.12 -12.40 -10.14
CA PRO A 184 9.37 -11.71 -10.46
C PRO A 184 9.66 -10.56 -9.48
N GLU A 185 10.88 -10.48 -8.96
CA GLU A 185 11.32 -9.39 -8.09
C GLU A 185 11.55 -8.09 -8.86
N TYR A 186 11.92 -8.22 -10.11
CA TYR A 186 12.16 -7.09 -11.00
C TYR A 186 11.55 -7.36 -12.38
N ALA A 187 10.72 -6.43 -12.86
CA ALA A 187 10.10 -6.54 -14.17
C ALA A 187 9.78 -5.16 -14.76
N ILE A 188 9.89 -5.04 -16.09
CA ILE A 188 9.35 -3.91 -16.83
C ILE A 188 8.09 -4.40 -17.54
N LEU A 189 6.94 -3.91 -17.08
CA LEU A 189 5.64 -4.29 -17.60
C LEU A 189 5.19 -3.29 -18.68
N THR A 190 4.40 -3.77 -19.62
CA THR A 190 3.73 -2.97 -20.65
C THR A 190 2.24 -2.87 -20.32
N LYS A 191 1.66 -1.69 -20.53
CA LYS A 191 0.23 -1.49 -20.33
C LYS A 191 -0.56 -2.28 -21.38
N GLU A 192 -1.54 -3.07 -20.90
CA GLU A 192 -2.49 -3.76 -21.77
C GLU A 192 -3.53 -2.74 -22.28
N GLU A 193 -3.88 -2.80 -23.55
CA GLU A 193 -4.85 -1.88 -24.21
C GLU A 193 -6.28 -2.34 -23.99
#